data_d75fcee7be31539a1aa6dd21e7495dbb
#
_entry.id   d75fcee7be31539a1aa6dd21e7495dbb
#
_cell.length_a   1.000
_cell.length_b   1.000
_cell.length_c   1.000
_cell.angle_alpha   90.00
_cell.angle_beta   90.00
_cell.angle_gamma   90.00
#
_symmetry.space_group_name_H-M   'P 1'
#
loop_
_entity.id
_entity.type
_entity.pdbx_description
1 polymer ?
#
loop_
_entity_poly.entity_id
_entity_poly.type
_entity_poly.pdbx_seq_one_letter_code
_entity_poly.pdbx_strand_id
1 'polypeptide(L)'
;MFNLNDTKKMTEAALMSALFVVGTIFFVSTGLGYTFYLDFIVPIFFVVICLKCDFKYSVLSGVTSLVIVGLVLGNIGTAIWASQSVILGIICGVLLQNNTTIMDDLVYGSILSVLLMVFIDIYASKLIGYSFMQEFKGYIKLVNNKEV
;
A
#
# COMPACT_ATOMS: atom_id res chain seq x y z
N MET A 1 11.38 -0.75 30.49
CA MET A 1 12.74 -0.41 30.04
C MET A 1 12.76 -0.47 28.53
N PHE A 2 12.82 0.65 27.84
CA PHE A 2 12.92 0.67 26.38
C PHE A 2 14.30 0.10 25.99
N ASN A 3 14.30 -0.95 25.21
CA ASN A 3 15.52 -1.56 24.73
C ASN A 3 16.12 -0.63 23.64
N LEU A 4 17.41 -0.34 23.69
CA LEU A 4 18.09 0.52 22.70
C LEU A 4 17.85 0.05 21.26
N ASN A 5 17.71 -1.25 21.05
CA ASN A 5 17.35 -1.83 19.76
C ASN A 5 15.94 -1.46 19.29
N ASP A 6 14.97 -1.40 20.20
CA ASP A 6 13.59 -1.03 19.87
C ASP A 6 13.48 0.44 19.48
N THR A 7 14.22 1.31 20.20
CA THR A 7 14.28 2.75 19.86
C THR A 7 14.89 2.97 18.47
N LYS A 8 15.97 2.25 18.15
CA LYS A 8 16.61 2.33 16.84
C LYS A 8 15.67 1.89 15.72
N LYS A 9 15.01 0.74 15.87
CA LYS A 9 14.03 0.23 14.89
C LYS A 9 12.86 1.20 14.69
N MET A 10 12.34 1.77 15.78
CA MET A 10 11.27 2.77 15.71
C MET A 10 11.71 4.04 14.98
N THR A 11 12.93 4.51 15.22
CA THR A 11 13.48 5.70 14.54
C THR A 11 13.68 5.43 13.04
N GLU A 12 14.22 4.28 12.67
CA GLU A 12 14.40 3.89 11.26
C GLU A 12 13.03 3.75 10.54
N ALA A 13 12.06 3.11 11.18
CA ALA A 13 10.71 3.00 10.63
C ALA A 13 10.05 4.39 10.46
N ALA A 14 10.21 5.28 11.43
CA ALA A 14 9.68 6.64 11.36
C ALA A 14 10.32 7.46 10.22
N LEU A 15 11.64 7.32 10.02
CA LEU A 15 12.35 8.03 8.96
C LEU A 15 11.94 7.54 7.58
N MET A 16 11.82 6.23 7.41
CA MET A 16 11.34 5.63 6.16
C MET A 16 9.89 6.03 5.86
N SER A 17 9.01 6.02 6.87
CA SER A 17 7.63 6.43 6.70
C SER A 17 7.48 7.94 6.40
N ALA A 18 8.33 8.79 6.96
CA ALA A 18 8.38 10.21 6.60
C ALA A 18 8.76 10.41 5.12
N LEU A 19 9.73 9.65 4.61
CA LEU A 19 10.09 9.64 3.20
C LEU A 19 8.91 9.21 2.31
N PHE A 20 8.17 8.18 2.72
CA PHE A 20 6.96 7.76 2.03
C PHE A 20 5.91 8.87 1.99
N VAL A 21 5.63 9.53 3.11
CA VAL A 21 4.64 10.62 3.18
C VAL A 21 5.03 11.78 2.26
N VAL A 22 6.28 12.26 2.35
CA VAL A 22 6.78 13.35 1.50
C VAL A 22 6.73 12.96 0.02
N GLY A 23 7.17 11.76 -0.32
CA GLY A 23 7.09 11.23 -1.68
C GLY A 23 5.66 11.18 -2.19
N THR A 24 4.72 10.65 -1.40
CA THR A 24 3.32 10.56 -1.79
C THR A 24 2.72 11.96 -2.05
N ILE A 25 2.96 12.91 -1.16
CA ILE A 25 2.48 14.29 -1.35
C ILE A 25 3.07 14.90 -2.63
N PHE A 26 4.37 14.72 -2.87
CA PHE A 26 5.05 15.24 -4.06
C PHE A 26 4.47 14.64 -5.36
N PHE A 27 4.40 13.31 -5.46
CA PHE A 27 3.91 12.65 -6.67
C PHE A 27 2.43 12.88 -6.93
N VAL A 28 1.61 12.93 -5.89
CA VAL A 28 0.17 13.27 -6.03
C VAL A 28 -0.01 14.72 -6.45
N SER A 29 0.74 15.66 -5.87
CA SER A 29 0.62 17.09 -6.18
C SER A 29 1.12 17.44 -7.57
N THR A 30 2.15 16.77 -8.05
CA THR A 30 2.70 16.97 -9.41
C THR A 30 1.98 16.18 -10.49
N GLY A 31 1.28 15.11 -10.12
CA GLY A 31 0.67 14.16 -11.05
C GLY A 31 1.67 13.33 -11.85
N LEU A 32 2.99 13.51 -11.63
CA LEU A 32 4.05 12.84 -12.36
C LEU A 32 4.26 11.41 -11.86
N GLY A 33 3.82 10.42 -12.66
CA GLY A 33 4.07 9.01 -12.35
C GLY A 33 3.46 8.52 -11.04
N TYR A 34 2.42 9.17 -10.57
CA TYR A 34 1.74 8.89 -9.33
C TYR A 34 1.33 7.41 -9.18
N THR A 35 0.75 6.81 -10.20
CA THR A 35 0.37 5.38 -10.18
C THR A 35 1.59 4.49 -10.07
N PHE A 36 2.65 4.76 -10.84
CA PHE A 36 3.89 4.01 -10.77
C PHE A 36 4.54 4.11 -9.37
N TYR A 37 4.51 5.30 -8.76
CA TYR A 37 5.02 5.50 -7.41
C TYR A 37 4.25 4.66 -6.38
N LEU A 38 2.92 4.71 -6.40
CA LEU A 38 2.10 3.96 -5.45
C LEU A 38 2.21 2.45 -5.65
N ASP A 39 2.18 1.97 -6.89
CA ASP A 39 2.10 0.54 -7.17
C ASP A 39 3.44 -0.18 -7.04
N PHE A 40 4.56 0.50 -7.27
CA PHE A 40 5.89 -0.13 -7.25
C PHE A 40 6.78 0.38 -6.12
N ILE A 41 6.90 1.69 -5.95
CA ILE A 41 7.86 2.25 -5.00
C ILE A 41 7.38 2.10 -3.56
N VAL A 42 6.11 2.37 -3.30
CA VAL A 42 5.54 2.29 -1.94
C VAL A 42 5.61 0.88 -1.36
N PRO A 43 5.23 -0.21 -2.06
CA PRO A 43 5.40 -1.55 -1.51
C PRO A 43 6.85 -1.87 -1.15
N ILE A 44 7.82 -1.45 -1.96
CA ILE A 44 9.25 -1.67 -1.70
C ILE A 44 9.67 -1.00 -0.38
N PHE A 45 9.24 0.25 -0.12
CA PHE A 45 9.51 0.91 1.15
C PHE A 45 9.03 0.10 2.34
N PHE A 46 7.80 -0.41 2.28
CA PHE A 46 7.20 -1.17 3.39
C PHE A 46 7.78 -2.58 3.54
N VAL A 47 8.22 -3.22 2.44
CA VAL A 47 9.03 -4.45 2.52
C VAL A 47 10.33 -4.18 3.29
N VAL A 48 11.06 -3.11 2.96
CA VAL A 48 12.31 -2.76 3.63
C VAL A 48 12.10 -2.45 5.11
N ILE A 49 11.03 -1.70 5.45
CA ILE A 49 10.68 -1.42 6.86
C ILE A 49 10.39 -2.72 7.59
N CYS A 50 9.61 -3.63 7.00
CA CYS A 50 9.26 -4.90 7.61
C CYS A 50 10.49 -5.77 7.88
N LEU A 51 11.41 -5.87 6.91
CA LEU A 51 12.63 -6.66 7.04
C LEU A 51 13.61 -6.09 8.08
N LYS A 52 13.70 -4.74 8.20
CA LYS A 52 14.65 -4.09 9.12
C LYS A 52 14.10 -3.85 10.52
N CYS A 53 12.82 -3.49 10.62
CA CYS A 53 12.24 -2.94 11.84
C CYS A 53 11.21 -3.85 12.50
N ASP A 54 11.00 -5.06 12.00
CA ASP A 54 9.97 -6.02 12.39
C ASP A 54 8.54 -5.59 12.00
N PHE A 55 7.65 -6.58 11.94
CA PHE A 55 6.24 -6.41 11.56
C PHE A 55 5.50 -5.35 12.38
N LYS A 56 5.72 -5.32 13.69
CA LYS A 56 5.05 -4.39 14.61
C LYS A 56 5.28 -2.92 14.24
N TYR A 57 6.53 -2.55 13.96
CA TYR A 57 6.90 -1.18 13.60
C TYR A 57 6.47 -0.84 12.17
N SER A 58 6.45 -1.83 11.28
CA SER A 58 5.97 -1.65 9.91
C SER A 58 4.48 -1.31 9.88
N VAL A 59 3.66 -2.03 10.65
CA VAL A 59 2.22 -1.73 10.76
C VAL A 59 1.99 -0.36 11.38
N LEU A 60 2.69 -0.05 12.47
CA LEU A 60 2.56 1.24 13.15
C LEU A 60 2.92 2.40 12.22
N SER A 61 4.05 2.30 11.51
CA SER A 61 4.50 3.31 10.56
C SER A 61 3.55 3.43 9.36
N GLY A 62 3.00 2.31 8.88
CA GLY A 62 2.00 2.29 7.82
C GLY A 62 0.73 3.04 8.19
N VAL A 63 0.15 2.72 9.35
CA VAL A 63 -1.07 3.39 9.82
C VAL A 63 -0.85 4.89 10.03
N THR A 64 0.22 5.27 10.71
CA THR A 64 0.52 6.70 10.96
C THR A 64 0.75 7.47 9.67
N SER A 65 1.46 6.90 8.71
CA SER A 65 1.71 7.53 7.41
C SER A 65 0.44 7.72 6.61
N LEU A 66 -0.45 6.72 6.58
CA LEU A 66 -1.73 6.80 5.87
C LEU A 66 -2.65 7.85 6.46
N VAL A 67 -2.67 7.99 7.79
CA VAL A 67 -3.43 9.07 8.45
C VAL A 67 -2.89 10.43 8.03
N ILE A 68 -1.56 10.61 8.04
CA ILE A 68 -0.95 11.89 7.64
C ILE A 68 -1.23 12.19 6.16
N VAL A 69 -1.06 11.21 5.26
CA VAL A 69 -1.36 11.37 3.83
C VAL A 69 -2.83 11.76 3.61
N GLY A 70 -3.75 11.07 4.28
CA GLY A 70 -5.19 11.36 4.19
C GLY A 70 -5.55 12.76 4.67
N LEU A 71 -4.94 13.21 5.78
CA LEU A 71 -5.18 14.56 6.33
C LEU A 71 -4.58 15.66 5.44
N VAL A 72 -3.35 15.46 4.94
CA VAL A 72 -2.65 16.48 4.15
C VAL A 72 -3.25 16.63 2.76
N LEU A 73 -3.59 15.53 2.10
CA LEU A 73 -4.17 15.56 0.75
C LEU A 73 -5.67 15.88 0.76
N GLY A 74 -6.35 15.70 1.88
CA GLY A 74 -7.80 15.88 1.99
C GLY A 74 -8.62 14.97 1.07
N ASN A 75 -7.98 13.95 0.49
CA ASN A 75 -8.60 13.02 -0.46
C ASN A 75 -8.54 11.59 0.08
N ILE A 76 -9.72 11.13 0.53
CA ILE A 76 -9.88 9.78 1.10
C ILE A 76 -9.59 8.69 0.05
N GLY A 77 -9.94 8.92 -1.21
CA GLY A 77 -9.68 7.97 -2.30
C GLY A 77 -8.18 7.69 -2.49
N THR A 78 -7.35 8.73 -2.44
CA THR A 78 -5.89 8.60 -2.51
C THR A 78 -5.33 7.83 -1.31
N ALA A 79 -5.86 8.10 -0.10
CA ALA A 79 -5.43 7.39 1.11
C ALA A 79 -5.80 5.91 1.05
N ILE A 80 -6.97 5.56 0.50
CA ILE A 80 -7.39 4.16 0.31
C ILE A 80 -6.50 3.47 -0.70
N TRP A 81 -6.18 4.11 -1.83
CA TRP A 81 -5.28 3.54 -2.82
C TRP A 81 -3.87 3.32 -2.24
N ALA A 82 -3.33 4.32 -1.55
CA ALA A 82 -2.06 4.19 -0.85
C ALA A 82 -2.08 3.06 0.21
N SER A 83 -3.21 2.83 0.88
CA SER A 83 -3.35 1.74 1.86
C SER A 83 -3.19 0.35 1.23
N GLN A 84 -3.68 0.15 0.02
CA GLN A 84 -3.49 -1.11 -0.71
C GLN A 84 -2.01 -1.39 -0.93
N SER A 85 -1.26 -0.39 -1.39
CA SER A 85 0.19 -0.50 -1.64
C SER A 85 0.99 -0.76 -0.36
N VAL A 86 0.62 -0.08 0.74
CA VAL A 86 1.24 -0.28 2.06
C VAL A 86 1.00 -1.70 2.58
N ILE A 87 -0.24 -2.19 2.51
CA ILE A 87 -0.60 -3.54 2.96
C ILE A 87 0.13 -4.59 2.12
N LEU A 88 0.17 -4.43 0.80
CA LEU A 88 0.90 -5.31 -0.10
C LEU A 88 2.39 -5.36 0.26
N GLY A 89 3.02 -4.22 0.54
CA GLY A 89 4.41 -4.16 0.97
C GLY A 89 4.66 -4.88 2.30
N ILE A 90 3.78 -4.71 3.28
CA ILE A 90 3.89 -5.40 4.58
C ILE A 90 3.74 -6.91 4.42
N ILE A 91 2.77 -7.38 3.62
CA ILE A 91 2.56 -8.80 3.35
C ILE A 91 3.79 -9.43 2.69
N CYS A 92 4.31 -8.80 1.63
CA CYS A 92 5.53 -9.26 0.97
C CYS A 92 6.71 -9.29 1.93
N GLY A 93 6.84 -8.28 2.81
CA GLY A 93 7.89 -8.24 3.83
C GLY A 93 7.80 -9.39 4.83
N VAL A 94 6.60 -9.73 5.28
CA VAL A 94 6.37 -10.88 6.21
C VAL A 94 6.66 -12.20 5.52
N LEU A 95 6.23 -12.38 4.29
CA LEU A 95 6.50 -13.61 3.52
C LEU A 95 8.00 -13.81 3.33
N LEU A 96 8.74 -12.76 2.96
CA LEU A 96 10.19 -12.82 2.80
C LEU A 96 10.95 -13.10 4.13
N GLN A 97 10.36 -12.79 5.28
CA GLN A 97 10.91 -13.12 6.60
C GLN A 97 10.81 -14.62 6.92
N ASN A 98 9.84 -15.31 6.36
CA ASN A 98 9.47 -16.67 6.79
C ASN A 98 10.31 -17.82 6.17
N ASN A 99 11.40 -17.53 5.44
CA ASN A 99 12.28 -18.54 4.84
C ASN A 99 11.55 -19.61 4.01
N THR A 100 10.41 -19.28 3.41
CA THR A 100 9.69 -20.14 2.49
C THR A 100 10.34 -20.10 1.11
N THR A 101 9.96 -21.03 0.22
CA THR A 101 10.51 -21.02 -1.15
C THR A 101 9.97 -19.80 -1.90
N ILE A 102 10.81 -19.19 -2.75
CA ILE A 102 10.44 -17.97 -3.53
C ILE A 102 9.14 -18.19 -4.32
N MET A 103 8.92 -19.42 -4.79
CA MET A 103 7.69 -19.78 -5.53
C MET A 103 6.45 -19.75 -4.64
N ASP A 104 6.56 -20.29 -3.42
CA ASP A 104 5.45 -20.30 -2.46
C ASP A 104 5.11 -18.87 -2.04
N ASP A 105 6.11 -18.03 -1.77
CA ASP A 105 5.92 -16.63 -1.42
C ASP A 105 5.21 -15.84 -2.53
N LEU A 106 5.56 -16.11 -3.78
CA LEU A 106 4.97 -15.45 -4.94
C LEU A 106 3.50 -15.87 -5.12
N VAL A 107 3.19 -17.15 -4.95
CA VAL A 107 1.82 -17.69 -5.05
C VAL A 107 0.95 -17.18 -3.89
N TYR A 108 1.41 -17.37 -2.65
CA TYR A 108 0.64 -16.92 -1.48
C TYR A 108 0.50 -15.40 -1.43
N GLY A 109 1.56 -14.65 -1.76
CA GLY A 109 1.54 -13.20 -1.82
C GLY A 109 0.57 -12.68 -2.86
N SER A 110 0.51 -13.28 -4.05
CA SER A 110 -0.43 -12.87 -5.11
C SER A 110 -1.88 -13.17 -4.75
N ILE A 111 -2.18 -14.36 -4.22
CA ILE A 111 -3.54 -14.72 -3.78
C ILE A 111 -4.01 -13.79 -2.66
N LEU A 112 -3.16 -13.57 -1.66
CA LEU A 112 -3.51 -12.73 -0.51
C LEU A 112 -3.70 -11.26 -0.90
N SER A 113 -2.86 -10.73 -1.81
CA SER A 113 -3.00 -9.35 -2.30
C SER A 113 -4.28 -9.16 -3.12
N VAL A 114 -4.66 -10.11 -3.96
CA VAL A 114 -5.92 -10.06 -4.73
C VAL A 114 -7.12 -10.09 -3.78
N LEU A 115 -7.12 -10.98 -2.78
CA LEU A 115 -8.20 -11.05 -1.78
C LEU A 115 -8.35 -9.73 -1.01
N LEU A 116 -7.24 -9.12 -0.60
CA LEU A 116 -7.24 -7.83 0.09
C LEU A 116 -7.70 -6.69 -0.82
N MET A 117 -7.26 -6.66 -2.08
CA MET A 117 -7.76 -5.67 -3.05
C MET A 117 -9.28 -5.73 -3.20
N VAL A 118 -9.84 -6.92 -3.37
CA VAL A 118 -11.31 -7.11 -3.47
C VAL A 118 -12.00 -6.67 -2.18
N PHE A 119 -11.43 -7.01 -1.03
CA PHE A 119 -11.99 -6.63 0.26
C PHE A 119 -12.01 -5.10 0.45
N ILE A 120 -10.89 -4.43 0.15
CA ILE A 120 -10.78 -2.96 0.25
C ILE A 120 -11.73 -2.29 -0.75
N ASP A 121 -11.84 -2.81 -2.00
CA ASP A 121 -12.75 -2.26 -3.01
C ASP A 121 -14.23 -2.31 -2.56
N ILE A 122 -14.64 -3.42 -1.94
CA ILE A 122 -16.00 -3.57 -1.39
C ILE A 122 -16.27 -2.53 -0.29
N TYR A 123 -15.30 -2.30 0.61
CA TYR A 123 -15.46 -1.32 1.68
C TYR A 123 -15.37 0.12 1.17
N ALA A 124 -14.43 0.40 0.24
CA ALA A 124 -14.28 1.70 -0.38
C ALA A 124 -15.54 2.11 -1.17
N SER A 125 -16.15 1.16 -1.90
CA SER A 125 -17.37 1.41 -2.66
C SER A 125 -18.56 1.80 -1.76
N LYS A 126 -18.62 1.25 -0.54
CA LYS A 126 -19.65 1.60 0.44
C LYS A 126 -19.44 2.97 1.09
N LEU A 127 -18.18 3.38 1.28
CA LEU A 127 -17.84 4.63 1.98
C LEU A 127 -17.81 5.84 1.05
N ILE A 128 -17.36 5.67 -0.19
CA ILE A 128 -17.07 6.78 -1.12
C ILE A 128 -17.99 6.74 -2.33
N GLY A 129 -18.75 5.65 -2.52
CA GLY A 129 -19.56 5.43 -3.72
C GLY A 129 -18.74 5.15 -4.99
N TYR A 130 -17.44 4.93 -4.87
CA TYR A 130 -16.51 4.62 -5.94
C TYR A 130 -16.08 3.17 -5.84
N SER A 131 -16.22 2.42 -6.94
CA SER A 131 -15.79 1.02 -7.03
C SER A 131 -14.94 0.83 -8.27
N PHE A 132 -13.74 0.32 -8.09
CA PHE A 132 -12.84 -0.09 -9.17
C PHE A 132 -13.52 -1.12 -10.10
N MET A 133 -14.32 -2.01 -9.53
CA MET A 133 -15.09 -3.01 -10.28
C MET A 133 -16.15 -2.37 -11.20
N GLN A 134 -16.73 -1.23 -10.83
CA GLN A 134 -17.68 -0.50 -11.68
C GLN A 134 -16.98 0.18 -12.84
N GLU A 135 -15.81 0.78 -12.64
CA GLU A 135 -14.99 1.33 -13.71
C GLU A 135 -14.58 0.24 -14.71
N PHE A 136 -14.07 -0.87 -14.22
CA PHE A 136 -13.66 -2.00 -15.05
C PHE A 136 -14.81 -2.52 -15.92
N LYS A 137 -16.02 -2.67 -15.34
CA LYS A 137 -17.22 -3.00 -16.11
C LYS A 137 -17.59 -1.94 -17.15
N GLY A 138 -17.35 -0.67 -16.86
CA GLY A 138 -17.51 0.43 -17.79
C GLY A 138 -16.57 0.31 -18.99
N TYR A 139 -15.29 0.01 -18.75
CA TYR A 139 -14.31 -0.21 -19.82
C TYR A 139 -14.67 -1.41 -20.70
N ILE A 140 -15.08 -2.53 -20.10
CA ILE A 140 -15.50 -3.71 -20.87
C ILE A 140 -16.70 -3.39 -21.76
N LYS A 141 -17.69 -2.62 -21.27
CA LYS A 141 -18.84 -2.19 -22.08
C LYS A 141 -18.43 -1.29 -23.24
N LEU A 142 -17.46 -0.40 -23.02
CA LEU A 142 -16.93 0.48 -24.08
C LEU A 142 -16.18 -0.30 -25.17
N VAL A 143 -15.45 -1.34 -24.79
CA VAL A 143 -14.75 -2.22 -25.73
C VAL A 143 -15.77 -3.03 -26.54
N ASN A 144 -16.75 -3.67 -25.90
CA ASN A 144 -17.78 -4.46 -26.59
C ASN A 144 -18.67 -3.60 -27.50
N ASN A 145 -18.93 -2.34 -27.19
CA ASN A 145 -19.70 -1.44 -28.06
C ASN A 145 -18.90 -0.88 -29.24
N LYS A 146 -17.58 -1.10 -29.30
CA LYS A 146 -16.75 -0.71 -30.47
C LYS A 146 -16.61 -1.81 -31.53
N GLU A 147 -17.11 -3.01 -31.23
CA GLU A 147 -17.09 -4.15 -32.17
C GLU A 147 -18.39 -4.33 -32.97
N VAL A 148 -19.31 -3.32 -32.99
CA VAL A 148 -20.52 -3.34 -33.81
C VAL A 148 -20.46 -2.25 -34.88
#